data_5cb9c773e21c8dbd62869331a7acd16d
#
_entry.id   5cb9c773e21c8dbd62869331a7acd16d
#
_cell.length_a   1.000
_cell.length_b   1.000
_cell.length_c   1.000
_cell.angle_alpha   90.00
_cell.angle_beta   90.00
_cell.angle_gamma   90.00
#
_symmetry.space_group_name_H-M   'P 1'
#
loop_
_entity.id
_entity.type
_entity.pdbx_description
1 polymer ?
#
loop_
_entity_poly.entity_id
_entity_poly.type
_entity_poly.pdbx_seq_one_letter_code
_entity_poly.pdbx_strand_id
1 'polypeptide(L)'
;MATEPGHIELSDEEALRYNRQIVLRGFDFDGQEALKAGQVLITGLGGLGCAAAQYLAAAGVGHLTLLDFDTVSLSNLQRQILHTDARIGMAKTESAAIALKAVNPHCRTETVTKQLDDDELAALIQSHHVVLDCTDNVAVREQLNRACHQLKIPLVSGAAIRMEGQISVFTWQEGEPCYRCLSRLFGENSLTCVEAGVMAPLVGTIGTLEAMECIKLLTGYGQVSSGKVVLFDAMRMQFRTINLKPDPQCEVCGCNG
;
A
#
# COMPACT_ATOMS: atom_id res chain seq x y z
N MET A 1 -10.12 23.32 21.57
CA MET A 1 -8.93 22.72 22.19
C MET A 1 -8.78 21.37 21.52
N ALA A 2 -7.84 21.25 20.60
CA ALA A 2 -7.50 19.97 19.98
C ALA A 2 -6.85 19.12 21.08
N THR A 3 -7.38 17.94 21.35
CA THR A 3 -6.72 16.94 22.19
C THR A 3 -5.44 16.54 21.47
N GLU A 4 -4.30 16.74 22.12
CA GLU A 4 -3.03 16.18 21.66
C GLU A 4 -3.23 14.67 21.41
N PRO A 5 -2.75 14.10 20.29
CA PRO A 5 -2.81 12.67 20.09
C PRO A 5 -2.07 12.01 21.24
N GLY A 6 -2.77 11.13 21.99
CA GLY A 6 -2.18 10.45 23.14
C GLY A 6 -0.88 9.76 22.72
N HIS A 7 0.18 10.02 23.45
CA HIS A 7 1.50 9.40 23.26
C HIS A 7 1.33 7.87 23.38
N ILE A 8 1.56 7.15 22.29
CA ILE A 8 1.43 5.68 22.27
C ILE A 8 2.81 5.12 22.60
N GLU A 9 3.02 4.77 23.86
CA GLU A 9 4.27 4.17 24.32
C GLU A 9 4.39 2.69 23.89
N LEU A 10 5.62 2.26 23.63
CA LEU A 10 5.94 0.86 23.40
C LEU A 10 6.05 0.11 24.72
N SER A 11 5.55 -1.12 24.77
CA SER A 11 5.88 -2.04 25.84
C SER A 11 7.32 -2.55 25.72
N ASP A 12 7.89 -3.10 26.81
CA ASP A 12 9.22 -3.71 26.80
C ASP A 12 9.33 -4.84 25.74
N GLU A 13 8.27 -5.62 25.56
CA GLU A 13 8.19 -6.67 24.53
C GLU A 13 8.25 -6.09 23.12
N GLU A 14 7.50 -5.02 22.88
CA GLU A 14 7.51 -4.31 21.58
C GLU A 14 8.87 -3.66 21.34
N ALA A 15 9.46 -3.01 22.32
CA ALA A 15 10.80 -2.42 22.23
C ALA A 15 11.86 -3.47 21.88
N LEU A 16 11.77 -4.67 22.46
CA LEU A 16 12.64 -5.79 22.14
C LEU A 16 12.37 -6.33 20.71
N ARG A 17 11.10 -6.48 20.33
CA ARG A 17 10.68 -6.96 19.00
C ARG A 17 11.18 -6.06 17.88
N TYR A 18 11.08 -4.74 18.06
CA TYR A 18 11.43 -3.75 17.03
C TYR A 18 12.82 -3.16 17.22
N ASN A 19 13.64 -3.72 18.10
CA ASN A 19 14.97 -3.20 18.45
C ASN A 19 15.82 -2.87 17.20
N ARG A 20 15.79 -3.71 16.15
CA ARG A 20 16.57 -3.51 14.93
C ARG A 20 16.16 -2.28 14.13
N GLN A 21 14.96 -1.80 14.31
CA GLN A 21 14.48 -0.54 13.72
C GLN A 21 14.77 0.64 14.65
N ILE A 22 14.53 0.47 15.94
CA ILE A 22 14.74 1.51 16.96
C ILE A 22 16.19 1.99 16.99
N VAL A 23 17.18 1.12 16.75
CA VAL A 23 18.61 1.50 16.74
C VAL A 23 19.03 2.27 15.46
N LEU A 24 18.15 2.45 14.48
CA LEU A 24 18.44 3.28 13.32
C LEU A 24 18.47 4.75 13.74
N ARG A 25 19.61 5.41 13.52
CA ARG A 25 19.79 6.81 13.87
C ARG A 25 18.77 7.70 13.14
N GLY A 26 18.01 8.45 13.90
CA GLY A 26 16.96 9.36 13.41
C GLY A 26 15.61 8.70 13.18
N PHE A 27 15.50 7.38 13.35
CA PHE A 27 14.25 6.67 13.48
C PHE A 27 13.87 6.55 14.96
N ASP A 28 14.75 5.97 15.76
CA ASP A 28 14.69 5.87 17.20
C ASP A 28 13.32 5.35 17.72
N PHE A 29 12.98 5.64 18.98
CA PHE A 29 11.67 5.29 19.55
C PHE A 29 10.53 6.07 18.90
N ASP A 30 10.73 7.34 18.59
CA ASP A 30 9.71 8.21 17.99
C ASP A 30 9.19 7.63 16.66
N GLY A 31 10.08 7.11 15.81
CA GLY A 31 9.69 6.46 14.56
C GLY A 31 8.90 5.16 14.80
N GLN A 32 9.25 4.37 15.81
CA GLN A 32 8.54 3.14 16.12
C GLN A 32 7.16 3.41 16.74
N GLU A 33 7.03 4.42 17.57
CA GLU A 33 5.76 4.87 18.13
C GLU A 33 4.84 5.45 17.06
N ALA A 34 5.40 6.19 16.09
CA ALA A 34 4.67 6.66 14.92
C ALA A 34 4.12 5.48 14.08
N LEU A 35 4.90 4.39 13.92
CA LEU A 35 4.39 3.17 13.28
C LEU A 35 3.26 2.53 14.09
N LYS A 36 3.41 2.42 15.40
CA LYS A 36 2.38 1.86 16.29
C LYS A 36 1.09 2.69 16.27
N ALA A 37 1.18 4.00 16.13
CA ALA A 37 0.04 4.89 15.93
C ALA A 37 -0.57 4.78 14.52
N GLY A 38 0.16 4.23 13.57
CA GLY A 38 -0.20 4.17 12.16
C GLY A 38 -1.47 3.36 11.89
N GLN A 39 -2.35 3.92 11.05
CA GLN A 39 -3.54 3.27 10.53
C GLN A 39 -3.43 3.23 9.00
N VAL A 40 -3.38 2.05 8.42
CA VAL A 40 -3.12 1.85 6.99
C VAL A 40 -4.24 1.03 6.37
N LEU A 41 -4.80 1.53 5.28
CA LEU A 41 -5.72 0.78 4.43
C LEU A 41 -4.92 0.09 3.32
N ILE A 42 -5.04 -1.22 3.22
CA ILE A 42 -4.45 -2.02 2.13
C ILE A 42 -5.59 -2.53 1.24
N THR A 43 -5.60 -2.08 -0.01
CA THR A 43 -6.59 -2.49 -1.00
C THR A 43 -5.99 -3.51 -1.96
N GLY A 44 -6.61 -4.70 -2.02
CA GLY A 44 -6.09 -5.86 -2.76
C GLY A 44 -5.09 -6.68 -1.94
N LEU A 45 -5.46 -7.94 -1.66
CA LEU A 45 -4.60 -8.92 -0.98
C LEU A 45 -4.10 -9.99 -1.95
N GLY A 46 -3.73 -9.52 -3.15
CA GLY A 46 -2.99 -10.26 -4.15
C GLY A 46 -1.50 -10.37 -3.83
N GLY A 47 -0.67 -10.50 -4.86
CA GLY A 47 0.78 -10.67 -4.68
C GLY A 47 1.45 -9.47 -4.01
N LEU A 48 1.08 -8.23 -4.40
CA LEU A 48 1.62 -7.01 -3.82
C LEU A 48 1.15 -6.83 -2.37
N GLY A 49 -0.18 -6.87 -2.17
CA GLY A 49 -0.77 -6.63 -0.85
C GLY A 49 -0.37 -7.65 0.20
N CYS A 50 -0.18 -8.92 -0.17
CA CYS A 50 0.36 -9.94 0.73
C CYS A 50 1.75 -9.56 1.25
N ALA A 51 2.66 -9.13 0.38
CA ALA A 51 4.00 -8.73 0.76
C ALA A 51 3.99 -7.43 1.58
N ALA A 52 3.23 -6.42 1.12
CA ALA A 52 3.11 -5.15 1.83
C ALA A 52 2.56 -5.34 3.25
N ALA A 53 1.43 -6.05 3.39
CA ALA A 53 0.79 -6.30 4.68
C ALA A 53 1.70 -7.06 5.65
N GLN A 54 2.42 -8.07 5.16
CA GLN A 54 3.34 -8.85 5.97
C GLN A 54 4.45 -8.00 6.57
N TYR A 55 5.10 -7.15 5.76
CA TYR A 55 6.17 -6.29 6.24
C TYR A 55 5.68 -5.14 7.11
N LEU A 56 4.53 -4.55 6.81
CA LEU A 56 3.93 -3.51 7.66
C LEU A 56 3.55 -4.06 9.05
N ALA A 57 2.95 -5.24 9.10
CA ALA A 57 2.66 -5.91 10.36
C ALA A 57 3.93 -6.26 11.13
N ALA A 58 4.93 -6.85 10.46
CA ALA A 58 6.21 -7.21 11.08
C ALA A 58 6.97 -5.97 11.59
N ALA A 59 6.91 -4.85 10.86
CA ALA A 59 7.53 -3.58 11.26
C ALA A 59 6.84 -2.89 12.44
N GLY A 60 5.61 -3.30 12.80
CA GLY A 60 4.93 -2.78 13.97
C GLY A 60 3.93 -1.65 13.66
N VAL A 61 3.38 -1.61 12.45
CA VAL A 61 2.20 -0.76 12.17
C VAL A 61 1.05 -1.24 13.06
N GLY A 62 0.46 -0.30 13.82
CA GLY A 62 -0.51 -0.67 14.85
C GLY A 62 -1.85 -1.16 14.31
N HIS A 63 -2.30 -0.64 13.15
CA HIS A 63 -3.57 -1.04 12.58
C HIS A 63 -3.52 -1.15 11.06
N LEU A 64 -3.93 -2.30 10.53
CA LEU A 64 -4.11 -2.58 9.11
C LEU A 64 -5.57 -2.89 8.81
N THR A 65 -6.21 -2.12 7.96
CA THR A 65 -7.51 -2.47 7.38
C THR A 65 -7.27 -3.15 6.04
N LEU A 66 -7.80 -4.34 5.88
CA LEU A 66 -7.60 -5.22 4.74
C LEU A 66 -8.86 -5.23 3.88
N LEU A 67 -8.79 -4.66 2.68
CA LEU A 67 -9.92 -4.59 1.75
C LEU A 67 -9.65 -5.48 0.53
N ASP A 68 -10.40 -6.55 0.38
CA ASP A 68 -10.42 -7.45 -0.78
C ASP A 68 -11.72 -8.26 -0.78
N PHE A 69 -12.40 -8.37 -1.91
CA PHE A 69 -13.67 -9.10 -2.01
C PHE A 69 -13.52 -10.51 -2.60
N ASP A 70 -12.30 -10.94 -2.94
CA ASP A 70 -12.02 -12.27 -3.50
C ASP A 70 -11.84 -13.32 -2.41
N THR A 71 -11.90 -14.58 -2.86
CA THR A 71 -11.51 -15.75 -2.09
C THR A 71 -10.16 -16.31 -2.56
N VAL A 72 -9.50 -17.03 -1.67
CA VAL A 72 -8.24 -17.73 -1.98
C VAL A 72 -8.50 -18.85 -2.97
N SER A 73 -7.73 -18.92 -4.06
CA SER A 73 -7.75 -19.99 -5.03
C SER A 73 -6.36 -20.60 -5.23
N LEU A 74 -6.31 -21.85 -5.71
CA LEU A 74 -5.04 -22.55 -5.96
C LEU A 74 -4.11 -21.76 -6.88
N SER A 75 -4.65 -21.11 -7.92
CA SER A 75 -3.89 -20.30 -8.88
C SER A 75 -3.28 -19.02 -8.28
N ASN A 76 -3.67 -18.65 -7.07
CA ASN A 76 -3.13 -17.50 -6.35
C ASN A 76 -1.84 -17.83 -5.58
N LEU A 77 -1.71 -19.07 -5.06
CA LEU A 77 -0.73 -19.45 -4.04
C LEU A 77 0.72 -19.28 -4.49
N GLN A 78 0.99 -19.35 -5.78
CA GLN A 78 2.35 -19.19 -6.32
C GLN A 78 2.95 -17.80 -6.07
N ARG A 79 2.11 -16.77 -5.75
CA ARG A 79 2.56 -15.39 -5.52
C ARG A 79 1.90 -14.66 -4.35
N GLN A 80 0.83 -15.19 -3.80
CA GLN A 80 0.07 -14.57 -2.69
C GLN A 80 0.44 -15.23 -1.37
N ILE A 81 1.61 -14.86 -0.83
CA ILE A 81 2.34 -15.58 0.22
C ILE A 81 1.68 -15.60 1.62
N LEU A 82 0.65 -14.80 1.86
CA LEU A 82 -0.14 -14.86 3.10
C LEU A 82 -1.18 -15.97 3.08
N HIS A 83 -1.47 -16.54 1.90
CA HIS A 83 -2.46 -17.59 1.74
C HIS A 83 -1.80 -18.97 1.66
N THR A 84 -2.55 -20.02 2.02
CA THR A 84 -2.06 -21.41 2.04
C THR A 84 -3.13 -22.34 1.46
N ASP A 85 -2.70 -23.56 1.07
CA ASP A 85 -3.63 -24.60 0.58
C ASP A 85 -4.78 -24.86 1.54
N ALA A 86 -4.52 -24.87 2.84
CA ALA A 86 -5.54 -25.09 3.88
C ALA A 86 -6.62 -23.98 3.95
N ARG A 87 -6.41 -22.85 3.26
CA ARG A 87 -7.32 -21.71 3.26
C ARG A 87 -7.95 -21.42 1.90
N ILE A 88 -7.83 -22.34 0.93
CA ILE A 88 -8.54 -22.26 -0.35
C ILE A 88 -10.05 -22.17 -0.10
N GLY A 89 -10.71 -21.19 -0.73
CA GLY A 89 -12.13 -20.87 -0.56
C GLY A 89 -12.45 -19.86 0.55
N MET A 90 -11.50 -19.59 1.46
CA MET A 90 -11.64 -18.53 2.49
C MET A 90 -11.52 -17.15 1.86
N ALA A 91 -12.19 -16.14 2.42
CA ALA A 91 -11.97 -14.74 2.01
C ALA A 91 -10.48 -14.36 2.16
N LYS A 92 -9.91 -13.68 1.16
CA LYS A 92 -8.48 -13.29 1.19
C LYS A 92 -8.16 -12.43 2.41
N THR A 93 -9.06 -11.54 2.80
CA THR A 93 -8.91 -10.69 3.99
C THR A 93 -8.81 -11.49 5.28
N GLU A 94 -9.68 -12.49 5.47
CA GLU A 94 -9.65 -13.36 6.65
C GLU A 94 -8.39 -14.22 6.67
N SER A 95 -8.03 -14.81 5.52
CA SER A 95 -6.81 -15.59 5.37
C SER A 95 -5.56 -14.78 5.69
N ALA A 96 -5.51 -13.53 5.23
CA ALA A 96 -4.42 -12.61 5.53
C ALA A 96 -4.39 -12.23 7.02
N ALA A 97 -5.52 -11.89 7.63
CA ALA A 97 -5.61 -11.56 9.06
C ALA A 97 -5.08 -12.67 9.97
N ILE A 98 -5.40 -13.94 9.64
CA ILE A 98 -4.86 -15.11 10.36
C ILE A 98 -3.33 -15.16 10.25
N ALA A 99 -2.79 -14.96 9.04
CA ALA A 99 -1.35 -14.99 8.81
C ALA A 99 -0.63 -13.83 9.51
N LEU A 100 -1.17 -12.61 9.42
CA LEU A 100 -0.59 -11.41 10.02
C LEU A 100 -0.57 -11.49 11.56
N LYS A 101 -1.61 -12.05 12.17
CA LYS A 101 -1.63 -12.27 13.62
C LYS A 101 -0.52 -13.23 14.09
N ALA A 102 -0.15 -14.21 13.26
CA ALA A 102 0.97 -15.10 13.55
C ALA A 102 2.33 -14.41 13.36
N VAL A 103 2.43 -13.43 12.45
CA VAL A 103 3.64 -12.62 12.24
C VAL A 103 3.83 -11.64 13.40
N ASN A 104 2.78 -10.89 13.76
CA ASN A 104 2.83 -9.90 14.83
C ASN A 104 1.49 -9.76 15.54
N PRO A 105 1.36 -10.29 16.78
CA PRO A 105 0.11 -10.21 17.55
C PRO A 105 -0.26 -8.79 18.00
N HIS A 106 0.69 -7.83 17.98
CA HIS A 106 0.46 -6.42 18.34
C HIS A 106 -0.15 -5.60 17.21
N CYS A 107 -0.09 -6.08 15.96
CA CYS A 107 -0.74 -5.44 14.83
C CYS A 107 -2.24 -5.81 14.81
N ARG A 108 -3.10 -4.81 15.01
CA ARG A 108 -4.54 -5.00 14.87
C ARG A 108 -4.89 -5.09 13.38
N THR A 109 -5.75 -6.06 13.04
CA THR A 109 -6.27 -6.18 11.66
C THR A 109 -7.79 -6.05 11.66
N GLU A 110 -8.32 -5.33 10.67
CA GLU A 110 -9.74 -5.24 10.35
C GLU A 110 -9.97 -5.70 8.92
N THR A 111 -11.06 -6.42 8.65
CA THR A 111 -11.32 -7.02 7.34
C THR A 111 -12.57 -6.44 6.70
N VAL A 112 -12.48 -6.07 5.43
CA VAL A 112 -13.59 -5.61 4.60
C VAL A 112 -13.65 -6.50 3.36
N THR A 113 -14.69 -7.34 3.29
CA THR A 113 -14.81 -8.42 2.29
C THR A 113 -15.77 -8.09 1.14
N LYS A 114 -16.26 -6.87 1.08
CA LYS A 114 -17.21 -6.42 0.05
C LYS A 114 -16.58 -5.38 -0.87
N GLN A 115 -17.08 -5.31 -2.09
CA GLN A 115 -16.83 -4.17 -2.96
C GLN A 115 -17.55 -2.94 -2.39
N LEU A 116 -16.84 -1.79 -2.34
CA LEU A 116 -17.36 -0.54 -1.82
C LEU A 116 -17.72 0.40 -2.97
N ASP A 117 -18.80 1.14 -2.81
CA ASP A 117 -19.08 2.28 -3.66
C ASP A 117 -18.20 3.50 -3.28
N ASP A 118 -18.35 4.62 -4.00
CA ASP A 118 -17.50 5.80 -3.81
C ASP A 118 -17.68 6.41 -2.41
N ASP A 119 -18.89 6.46 -1.88
CA ASP A 119 -19.18 7.05 -0.56
C ASP A 119 -18.68 6.13 0.56
N GLU A 120 -18.91 4.83 0.46
CA GLU A 120 -18.42 3.83 1.41
C GLU A 120 -16.89 3.82 1.46
N LEU A 121 -16.24 3.89 0.27
CA LEU A 121 -14.79 3.91 0.18
C LEU A 121 -14.21 5.20 0.78
N ALA A 122 -14.80 6.36 0.48
CA ALA A 122 -14.36 7.63 1.05
C ALA A 122 -14.51 7.64 2.58
N ALA A 123 -15.62 7.13 3.11
CA ALA A 123 -15.83 7.00 4.56
C ALA A 123 -14.79 6.08 5.22
N LEU A 124 -14.43 4.97 4.56
CA LEU A 124 -13.38 4.08 5.04
C LEU A 124 -12.01 4.77 5.02
N ILE A 125 -11.62 5.41 3.92
CA ILE A 125 -10.32 6.08 3.76
C ILE A 125 -10.11 7.16 4.81
N GLN A 126 -11.15 7.91 5.17
CA GLN A 126 -11.07 9.07 6.07
C GLN A 126 -10.46 8.74 7.44
N SER A 127 -10.53 7.50 7.90
CA SER A 127 -9.98 7.05 9.18
C SER A 127 -8.53 6.56 9.10
N HIS A 128 -7.88 6.65 7.94
CA HIS A 128 -6.54 6.11 7.71
C HIS A 128 -5.52 7.20 7.44
N HIS A 129 -4.27 6.94 7.79
CA HIS A 129 -3.14 7.84 7.54
C HIS A 129 -2.52 7.65 6.16
N VAL A 130 -2.58 6.43 5.62
CA VAL A 130 -2.04 6.05 4.30
C VAL A 130 -2.92 4.97 3.67
N VAL A 131 -3.09 5.04 2.36
CA VAL A 131 -3.74 4.00 1.56
C VAL A 131 -2.71 3.36 0.64
N LEU A 132 -2.67 2.01 0.61
CA LEU A 132 -1.91 1.23 -0.36
C LEU A 132 -2.87 0.67 -1.42
N ASP A 133 -2.59 0.97 -2.67
CA ASP A 133 -3.24 0.39 -3.84
C ASP A 133 -2.39 -0.76 -4.39
N CYS A 134 -2.73 -1.97 -3.97
CA CYS A 134 -2.12 -3.23 -4.40
C CYS A 134 -3.02 -3.99 -5.39
N THR A 135 -3.97 -3.28 -6.03
CA THR A 135 -4.94 -3.88 -6.95
C THR A 135 -4.37 -4.04 -8.36
N ASP A 136 -5.02 -4.84 -9.18
CA ASP A 136 -4.74 -5.00 -10.62
C ASP A 136 -5.87 -4.46 -11.51
N ASN A 137 -6.80 -3.70 -10.93
CA ASN A 137 -7.99 -3.17 -11.58
C ASN A 137 -7.92 -1.65 -11.73
N VAL A 138 -7.89 -1.16 -12.98
CA VAL A 138 -7.78 0.27 -13.30
C VAL A 138 -8.95 1.08 -12.72
N ALA A 139 -10.18 0.55 -12.75
CA ALA A 139 -11.36 1.26 -12.22
C ALA A 139 -11.24 1.49 -10.71
N VAL A 140 -10.79 0.48 -9.96
CA VAL A 140 -10.53 0.60 -8.52
C VAL A 140 -9.41 1.59 -8.23
N ARG A 141 -8.34 1.59 -9.02
CA ARG A 141 -7.23 2.57 -8.90
C ARG A 141 -7.70 3.99 -9.09
N GLU A 142 -8.53 4.24 -10.10
CA GLU A 142 -9.12 5.56 -10.35
C GLU A 142 -10.08 5.98 -9.23
N GLN A 143 -10.85 5.04 -8.67
CA GLN A 143 -11.72 5.27 -7.51
C GLN A 143 -10.89 5.69 -6.28
N LEU A 144 -9.84 4.92 -5.96
CA LEU A 144 -8.91 5.24 -4.87
C LEU A 144 -8.23 6.60 -5.07
N ASN A 145 -7.77 6.88 -6.29
CA ASN A 145 -7.13 8.15 -6.64
C ASN A 145 -8.06 9.35 -6.36
N ARG A 146 -9.31 9.28 -6.81
CA ARG A 146 -10.29 10.36 -6.56
C ARG A 146 -10.56 10.55 -5.06
N ALA A 147 -10.86 9.46 -4.35
CA ALA A 147 -11.18 9.52 -2.92
C ALA A 147 -9.99 10.02 -2.08
N CYS A 148 -8.79 9.48 -2.30
CA CYS A 148 -7.57 9.90 -1.60
C CYS A 148 -7.19 11.36 -1.92
N HIS A 149 -7.32 11.79 -3.18
CA HIS A 149 -7.08 13.19 -3.56
C HIS A 149 -8.05 14.14 -2.87
N GLN A 150 -9.35 13.81 -2.84
CA GLN A 150 -10.38 14.63 -2.17
C GLN A 150 -10.13 14.76 -0.67
N LEU A 151 -9.76 13.66 -0.01
CA LEU A 151 -9.51 13.60 1.44
C LEU A 151 -8.09 14.03 1.84
N LYS A 152 -7.20 14.23 0.86
CA LYS A 152 -5.77 14.51 1.08
C LYS A 152 -5.04 13.43 1.89
N ILE A 153 -5.50 12.18 1.79
CA ILE A 153 -4.85 11.02 2.40
C ILE A 153 -3.83 10.46 1.41
N PRO A 154 -2.54 10.32 1.77
CA PRO A 154 -1.50 9.81 0.88
C PRO A 154 -1.85 8.44 0.28
N LEU A 155 -1.56 8.27 -1.02
CA LEU A 155 -1.76 7.04 -1.76
C LEU A 155 -0.42 6.49 -2.26
N VAL A 156 -0.12 5.24 -1.92
CA VAL A 156 1.00 4.48 -2.50
C VAL A 156 0.40 3.48 -3.48
N SER A 157 0.80 3.50 -4.74
CA SER A 157 0.24 2.65 -5.79
C SER A 157 1.33 1.83 -6.45
N GLY A 158 1.20 0.51 -6.39
CA GLY A 158 2.09 -0.47 -7.00
C GLY A 158 1.43 -1.20 -8.16
N ALA A 159 2.23 -1.60 -9.15
CA ALA A 159 1.80 -2.52 -10.20
C ALA A 159 2.94 -3.43 -10.62
N ALA A 160 2.60 -4.67 -11.01
CA ALA A 160 3.56 -5.63 -11.52
C ALA A 160 2.92 -6.48 -12.63
N ILE A 161 3.63 -6.67 -13.73
CA ILE A 161 3.19 -7.47 -14.87
C ILE A 161 4.42 -8.13 -15.52
N ARG A 162 4.35 -9.40 -15.90
CA ARG A 162 5.48 -10.14 -16.50
C ARG A 162 6.73 -10.10 -15.59
N MET A 163 7.73 -9.35 -15.98
CA MET A 163 8.99 -9.10 -15.25
C MET A 163 9.21 -7.60 -15.02
N GLU A 164 8.17 -6.78 -15.10
CA GLU A 164 8.21 -5.33 -14.95
C GLU A 164 7.32 -4.91 -13.80
N GLY A 165 7.83 -4.04 -12.93
CA GLY A 165 7.10 -3.47 -11.81
C GLY A 165 7.21 -1.97 -11.77
N GLN A 166 6.24 -1.33 -11.12
CA GLN A 166 6.27 0.11 -10.88
C GLN A 166 5.69 0.45 -9.52
N ILE A 167 6.15 1.58 -8.98
CA ILE A 167 5.60 2.18 -7.77
C ILE A 167 5.55 3.70 -7.92
N SER A 168 4.49 4.31 -7.41
CA SER A 168 4.30 5.76 -7.34
C SER A 168 3.68 6.14 -6.00
N VAL A 169 4.00 7.33 -5.51
CA VAL A 169 3.44 7.90 -4.28
C VAL A 169 2.81 9.24 -4.62
N PHE A 170 1.62 9.47 -4.10
CA PHE A 170 0.84 10.70 -4.27
C PHE A 170 0.55 11.30 -2.90
N THR A 171 1.11 12.49 -2.62
CA THR A 171 0.98 13.19 -1.34
C THR A 171 0.10 14.43 -1.43
N TRP A 172 -0.38 14.75 -2.63
CA TRP A 172 -1.37 15.80 -2.91
C TRP A 172 -0.84 17.22 -2.61
N GLN A 173 0.47 17.43 -2.69
CA GLN A 173 1.04 18.76 -2.58
C GLN A 173 0.72 19.55 -3.85
N GLU A 174 0.75 20.89 -3.72
CA GLU A 174 0.49 21.76 -4.87
C GLU A 174 1.46 21.49 -6.01
N GLY A 175 0.93 21.31 -7.22
CA GLY A 175 1.73 20.99 -8.41
C GLY A 175 2.17 19.54 -8.54
N GLU A 176 1.73 18.64 -7.66
CA GLU A 176 1.98 17.20 -7.81
C GLU A 176 0.96 16.53 -8.75
N PRO A 177 1.43 15.55 -9.56
CA PRO A 177 0.55 14.71 -10.37
C PRO A 177 -0.27 13.77 -9.50
N CYS A 178 -1.36 13.23 -10.05
CA CYS A 178 -2.13 12.15 -9.45
C CYS A 178 -2.02 10.85 -10.28
N TYR A 179 -2.64 9.75 -9.81
CA TYR A 179 -2.65 8.50 -10.58
C TYR A 179 -3.28 8.67 -11.97
N ARG A 180 -4.30 9.53 -12.14
CA ARG A 180 -4.90 9.80 -13.45
C ARG A 180 -3.92 10.43 -14.44
N CYS A 181 -3.00 11.27 -13.97
CA CYS A 181 -1.92 11.79 -14.81
C CYS A 181 -0.96 10.68 -15.26
N LEU A 182 -0.70 9.70 -14.38
CA LEU A 182 0.14 8.54 -14.69
C LEU A 182 -0.57 7.58 -15.66
N SER A 183 -1.83 7.23 -15.39
CA SER A 183 -2.58 6.22 -16.16
C SER A 183 -2.74 6.61 -17.64
N ARG A 184 -2.90 7.91 -17.93
CA ARG A 184 -2.97 8.43 -19.31
C ARG A 184 -1.72 8.15 -20.14
N LEU A 185 -0.55 7.95 -19.51
CA LEU A 185 0.68 7.65 -20.23
C LEU A 185 0.72 6.23 -20.82
N PHE A 186 -0.09 5.32 -20.28
CA PHE A 186 -0.08 3.91 -20.69
C PHE A 186 -1.22 3.53 -21.67
N GLY A 187 -2.16 4.43 -21.95
CA GLY A 187 -3.30 4.18 -22.82
C GLY A 187 -4.35 3.22 -22.21
N GLU A 188 -5.47 3.03 -22.93
CA GLU A 188 -6.62 2.26 -22.43
C GLU A 188 -6.46 0.72 -22.54
N ASN A 189 -5.46 0.22 -23.24
CA ASN A 189 -5.25 -1.20 -23.56
C ASN A 189 -4.14 -1.85 -22.72
N SER A 190 -4.05 -1.58 -21.43
CA SER A 190 -3.10 -2.30 -20.56
C SER A 190 -3.61 -3.72 -20.27
N LEU A 191 -2.82 -4.73 -20.66
CA LEU A 191 -3.08 -6.13 -20.31
C LEU A 191 -3.09 -6.30 -18.79
N THR A 192 -3.98 -7.15 -18.28
CA THR A 192 -4.01 -7.53 -16.85
C THR A 192 -2.90 -8.55 -16.54
N CYS A 193 -2.54 -8.68 -15.26
CA CYS A 193 -1.62 -9.72 -14.80
C CYS A 193 -2.12 -11.15 -15.11
N VAL A 194 -3.43 -11.34 -15.22
CA VAL A 194 -4.04 -12.63 -15.56
C VAL A 194 -3.75 -13.00 -17.01
N GLU A 195 -3.83 -12.03 -17.92
CA GLU A 195 -3.62 -12.25 -19.35
C GLU A 195 -2.14 -12.34 -19.74
N ALA A 196 -1.30 -11.55 -19.08
CA ALA A 196 0.12 -11.43 -19.43
C ALA A 196 1.06 -12.27 -18.57
N GLY A 197 0.58 -12.76 -17.42
CA GLY A 197 1.38 -13.43 -16.40
C GLY A 197 2.21 -12.47 -15.57
N VAL A 198 2.71 -12.96 -14.43
CA VAL A 198 3.60 -12.21 -13.54
C VAL A 198 4.49 -13.17 -12.75
N MET A 199 5.77 -12.83 -12.62
CA MET A 199 6.72 -13.60 -11.83
C MET A 199 6.51 -13.36 -10.33
N ALA A 200 6.47 -14.45 -9.54
CA ALA A 200 6.16 -14.38 -8.11
C ALA A 200 7.07 -13.43 -7.30
N PRO A 201 8.41 -13.47 -7.38
CA PRO A 201 9.26 -12.55 -6.62
C PRO A 201 9.07 -11.08 -6.99
N LEU A 202 8.62 -10.79 -8.22
CA LEU A 202 8.39 -9.42 -8.67
C LEU A 202 7.29 -8.74 -7.86
N VAL A 203 6.14 -9.42 -7.66
CA VAL A 203 5.05 -8.85 -6.87
C VAL A 203 5.47 -8.64 -5.41
N GLY A 204 6.29 -9.55 -4.86
CA GLY A 204 6.89 -9.41 -3.55
C GLY A 204 7.81 -8.18 -3.46
N THR A 205 8.65 -7.96 -4.47
CA THR A 205 9.55 -6.79 -4.55
C THR A 205 8.74 -5.50 -4.56
N ILE A 206 7.74 -5.37 -5.42
CA ILE A 206 6.93 -4.15 -5.51
C ILE A 206 6.13 -3.94 -4.23
N GLY A 207 5.46 -4.96 -3.69
CA GLY A 207 4.71 -4.84 -2.43
C GLY A 207 5.60 -4.45 -1.23
N THR A 208 6.85 -4.92 -1.18
CA THR A 208 7.81 -4.47 -0.15
C THR A 208 8.26 -3.03 -0.34
N LEU A 209 8.38 -2.54 -1.56
CA LEU A 209 8.62 -1.13 -1.84
C LEU A 209 7.42 -0.26 -1.43
N GLU A 210 6.18 -0.73 -1.65
CA GLU A 210 4.98 -0.04 -1.15
C GLU A 210 4.99 0.06 0.39
N ALA A 211 5.35 -1.03 1.08
CA ALA A 211 5.50 -1.01 2.54
C ALA A 211 6.58 -0.01 2.99
N MET A 212 7.71 0.08 2.27
CA MET A 212 8.78 1.02 2.59
C MET A 212 8.32 2.47 2.42
N GLU A 213 7.61 2.81 1.33
CA GLU A 213 7.06 4.15 1.14
C GLU A 213 6.01 4.48 2.21
N CYS A 214 5.17 3.52 2.59
CA CYS A 214 4.20 3.66 3.67
C CYS A 214 4.88 3.98 5.02
N ILE A 215 5.94 3.26 5.38
CA ILE A 215 6.73 3.51 6.59
C ILE A 215 7.29 4.94 6.58
N LYS A 216 7.86 5.40 5.47
CA LYS A 216 8.36 6.77 5.34
C LYS A 216 7.26 7.82 5.51
N LEU A 217 6.07 7.57 4.96
CA LEU A 217 4.92 8.47 5.13
C LEU A 217 4.44 8.55 6.59
N LEU A 218 4.40 7.43 7.29
CA LEU A 218 3.95 7.38 8.68
C LEU A 218 4.94 8.02 9.66
N THR A 219 6.24 7.88 9.40
CA THR A 219 7.29 8.22 10.37
C THR A 219 8.05 9.50 10.02
N GLY A 220 7.95 9.97 8.79
CA GLY A 220 8.82 11.04 8.28
C GLY A 220 10.28 10.64 8.13
N TYR A 221 10.64 9.36 8.37
CA TYR A 221 12.00 8.86 8.26
C TYR A 221 12.36 8.50 6.82
N GLY A 222 13.25 9.25 6.22
CA GLY A 222 13.67 9.12 4.83
C GLY A 222 12.90 10.03 3.88
N GLN A 223 13.15 9.88 2.58
CA GLN A 223 12.57 10.71 1.53
C GLN A 223 11.51 9.93 0.75
N VAL A 224 10.28 10.41 0.73
CA VAL A 224 9.18 9.83 -0.03
C VAL A 224 9.37 10.07 -1.53
N SER A 225 9.05 9.07 -2.36
CA SER A 225 9.18 9.14 -3.83
C SER A 225 7.99 9.83 -4.50
N SER A 226 7.51 10.95 -3.93
CA SER A 226 6.37 11.69 -4.49
C SER A 226 6.71 12.38 -5.80
N GLY A 227 5.70 12.55 -6.67
CA GLY A 227 5.86 13.17 -7.99
C GLY A 227 6.70 12.37 -8.98
N LYS A 228 6.92 11.09 -8.73
CA LYS A 228 7.76 10.21 -9.54
C LYS A 228 7.09 8.86 -9.76
N VAL A 229 7.49 8.18 -10.83
CA VAL A 229 7.29 6.74 -10.98
C VAL A 229 8.65 6.05 -10.94
N VAL A 230 8.79 5.06 -10.09
CA VAL A 230 9.95 4.17 -10.04
C VAL A 230 9.58 2.89 -10.78
N LEU A 231 10.29 2.59 -11.83
CA LEU A 231 10.14 1.41 -12.67
C LEU A 231 11.21 0.39 -12.31
N PHE A 232 10.84 -0.87 -12.21
CA PHE A 232 11.75 -1.98 -11.98
C PHE A 232 11.67 -2.98 -13.13
N ASP A 233 12.78 -3.14 -13.87
CA ASP A 233 12.99 -4.17 -14.88
C ASP A 233 13.68 -5.36 -14.22
N ALA A 234 12.92 -6.40 -13.87
CA ALA A 234 13.45 -7.59 -13.20
C ALA A 234 14.25 -8.49 -14.15
N MET A 235 14.08 -8.36 -15.48
CA MET A 235 14.92 -9.08 -16.45
C MET A 235 16.36 -8.58 -16.43
N ARG A 236 16.57 -7.30 -16.13
CA ARG A 236 17.89 -6.66 -16.09
C ARG A 236 18.33 -6.24 -14.68
N MET A 237 17.48 -6.43 -13.68
CA MET A 237 17.70 -5.93 -12.30
C MET A 237 18.01 -4.43 -12.26
N GLN A 238 17.24 -3.63 -13.01
CA GLN A 238 17.44 -2.20 -13.13
C GLN A 238 16.24 -1.42 -12.60
N PHE A 239 16.54 -0.40 -11.80
CA PHE A 239 15.58 0.61 -11.39
C PHE A 239 15.75 1.88 -12.23
N ARG A 240 14.65 2.46 -12.66
CA ARG A 240 14.60 3.76 -13.35
C ARG A 240 13.57 4.64 -12.67
N THR A 241 13.93 5.90 -12.45
CA THR A 241 13.01 6.89 -11.89
C THR A 241 12.67 7.92 -12.96
N ILE A 242 11.38 8.16 -13.14
CA ILE A 242 10.86 9.16 -14.08
C ILE A 242 10.07 10.18 -13.27
N ASN A 243 10.36 11.47 -13.46
CA ASN A 243 9.56 12.54 -12.88
C ASN A 243 8.22 12.64 -13.62
N LEU A 244 7.14 12.60 -12.88
CA LEU A 244 5.80 12.82 -13.40
C LEU A 244 5.48 14.32 -13.35
N LYS A 245 4.81 14.81 -14.39
CA LYS A 245 4.27 16.17 -14.40
C LYS A 245 2.75 16.09 -14.28
N PRO A 246 2.13 16.99 -13.52
CA PRO A 246 0.68 17.09 -13.51
C PRO A 246 0.18 17.51 -14.90
N ASP A 247 -0.93 16.93 -15.31
CA ASP A 247 -1.65 17.39 -16.50
C ASP A 247 -2.56 18.55 -16.09
N PRO A 248 -2.38 19.76 -16.67
CA PRO A 248 -3.24 20.89 -16.34
C PRO A 248 -4.72 20.66 -16.61
N GLN A 249 -5.04 19.72 -17.51
CA GLN A 249 -6.40 19.35 -17.89
C GLN A 249 -6.89 18.08 -17.15
N CYS A 250 -6.17 17.63 -16.13
CA CYS A 250 -6.59 16.46 -15.38
C CYS A 250 -7.87 16.75 -14.60
N GLU A 251 -8.89 15.91 -14.80
CA GLU A 251 -10.18 16.02 -14.11
C GLU A 251 -10.13 15.80 -12.59
N VAL A 252 -9.01 15.26 -12.07
CA VAL A 252 -8.82 14.99 -10.64
C VAL A 252 -7.94 16.03 -9.97
N CYS A 253 -6.72 16.28 -10.48
CA CYS A 253 -5.75 17.17 -9.87
C CYS A 253 -5.44 18.42 -10.70
N GLY A 254 -6.04 18.57 -11.89
CA GLY A 254 -5.86 19.76 -12.73
C GLY A 254 -6.37 21.00 -12.00
N CYS A 255 -5.60 22.08 -12.06
CA CYS A 255 -6.05 23.37 -11.57
C CYS A 255 -7.20 23.86 -12.45
N ASN A 256 -8.42 23.64 -12.04
CA ASN A 256 -9.53 24.48 -12.49
C ASN A 256 -9.32 25.84 -11.80
N GLY A 257 -8.61 26.72 -12.53
CA GLY A 257 -8.39 28.11 -12.13
C GLY A 257 -9.66 28.92 -12.08
#